data_56ff12590fcb4caceb662d2943a60aed
#
_entry.id   56ff12590fcb4caceb662d2943a60aed
#
_cell.length_a   1.000
_cell.length_b   1.000
_cell.length_c   1.000
_cell.angle_alpha   90.00
_cell.angle_beta   90.00
_cell.angle_gamma   90.00
#
_symmetry.space_group_name_H-M   'P 1'
#
loop_
_entity.id
_entity.type
_entity.pdbx_description
1 polymer ?
#
loop_
_entity_poly.entity_id
_entity_poly.type
_entity_poly.pdbx_seq_one_letter_code
_entity_poly.pdbx_strand_id
1 'polypeptide(L)'
;MFSQYFGHYLLNKGLINTEQLKEALELQAETHVKLGVLSVNAGYMTPFQVEEVHEKQKQIDKRFGEIAIELGFLTEEQLDQLLSGQKQNHLILGQALVDLGILNIDQFSTALSNYKKEHSLSDEQFDAIKAGDIDTLVETIVGLEDISNKKLYANYLSLFAKNLIRFIDDQVRLEAKKVNDQYKANWMVTQLIKGTGAGEQTLSTGMGCDEETFIKFASIYAEETIDEIDELAKASVSEFLNLHNGIFLVNMSNRGVELNMEPQQIHENAIVPVNAVIVTAYLSFGAIDVMIW
;
A
#
# COMPACT_ATOMS: atom_id res chain seq x y z
N MET A 1 3.69 0.11 -1.62
CA MET A 1 2.54 0.11 -0.68
C MET A 1 2.94 0.37 0.77
N PHE A 2 3.80 -0.44 1.43
CA PHE A 2 4.19 -0.20 2.84
C PHE A 2 4.75 1.21 3.07
N SER A 3 5.61 1.73 2.18
CA SER A 3 6.15 3.09 2.27
C SER A 3 5.08 4.17 2.39
N GLN A 4 3.93 3.99 1.73
CA GLN A 4 2.80 4.93 1.80
C GLN A 4 2.15 4.92 3.20
N TYR A 5 1.94 3.73 3.77
CA TYR A 5 1.41 3.60 5.13
C TYR A 5 2.37 4.15 6.18
N PHE A 6 3.63 3.80 6.06
CA PHE A 6 4.64 4.25 7.00
C PHE A 6 4.92 5.76 6.87
N GLY A 7 4.97 6.30 5.65
CA GLY A 7 5.06 7.74 5.41
C GLY A 7 3.89 8.51 6.02
N HIS A 8 2.67 8.01 5.84
CA HIS A 8 1.47 8.60 6.46
C HIS A 8 1.51 8.52 8.00
N TYR A 9 1.98 7.40 8.55
CA TYR A 9 2.22 7.28 9.99
C TYR A 9 3.20 8.34 10.50
N LEU A 10 4.33 8.56 9.82
CA LEU A 10 5.30 9.58 10.21
C LEU A 10 4.70 11.00 10.20
N LEU A 11 3.84 11.31 9.21
CA LEU A 11 3.06 12.55 9.15
C LEU A 11 2.15 12.69 10.37
N ASN A 12 1.35 11.68 10.67
CA ASN A 12 0.39 11.68 11.78
C ASN A 12 1.07 11.83 13.15
N LYS A 13 2.31 11.34 13.27
CA LYS A 13 3.12 11.51 14.49
C LYS A 13 3.86 12.86 14.53
N GLY A 14 3.74 13.69 13.50
CA GLY A 14 4.45 14.96 13.41
C GLY A 14 5.98 14.82 13.31
N LEU A 15 6.46 13.65 12.92
CA LEU A 15 7.89 13.38 12.73
C LEU A 15 8.42 13.98 11.42
N ILE A 16 7.55 14.13 10.43
CA ILE A 16 7.80 14.78 9.15
C ILE A 16 6.57 15.62 8.76
N ASN A 17 6.72 16.55 7.83
CA ASN A 17 5.62 17.28 7.21
C ASN A 17 5.33 16.76 5.78
N THR A 18 4.26 17.28 5.15
CA THR A 18 3.81 16.83 3.83
C THR A 18 4.85 17.08 2.74
N GLU A 19 5.53 18.22 2.80
CA GLU A 19 6.55 18.59 1.82
C GLU A 19 7.78 17.69 1.92
N GLN A 20 8.21 17.39 3.14
CA GLN A 20 9.29 16.42 3.41
C GLN A 20 8.95 15.00 2.97
N LEU A 21 7.71 14.56 3.16
CA LEU A 21 7.29 13.24 2.66
C LEU A 21 7.31 13.19 1.13
N LYS A 22 6.80 14.25 0.48
CA LYS A 22 6.79 14.34 -0.98
C LYS A 22 8.20 14.29 -1.55
N GLU A 23 9.11 15.11 -1.01
CA GLU A 23 10.52 15.15 -1.42
C GLU A 23 11.21 13.78 -1.22
N ALA A 24 10.94 13.11 -0.09
CA ALA A 24 11.48 11.78 0.19
C ALA A 24 10.95 10.70 -0.77
N LEU A 25 9.66 10.76 -1.15
CA LEU A 25 9.06 9.84 -2.12
C LEU A 25 9.59 10.07 -3.55
N GLU A 26 9.82 11.31 -3.95
CA GLU A 26 10.44 11.67 -5.23
C GLU A 26 11.88 11.14 -5.30
N LEU A 27 12.65 11.28 -4.22
CA LEU A 27 14.02 10.76 -4.13
C LEU A 27 14.07 9.22 -4.06
N GLN A 28 13.00 8.58 -3.59
CA GLN A 28 12.94 7.13 -3.42
C GLN A 28 13.26 6.36 -4.70
N ALA A 29 12.84 6.85 -5.85
CA ALA A 29 13.06 6.18 -7.15
C ALA A 29 14.55 6.09 -7.52
N GLU A 30 15.39 7.02 -7.04
CA GLU A 30 16.81 7.12 -7.35
C GLU A 30 17.73 6.63 -6.22
N THR A 31 17.14 6.30 -5.06
CA THR A 31 17.90 6.02 -3.83
C THR A 31 18.31 4.56 -3.72
N HIS A 32 19.59 4.33 -3.49
CA HIS A 32 20.11 3.03 -3.05
C HIS A 32 20.19 2.97 -1.53
N VAL A 33 19.63 1.92 -0.93
CA VAL A 33 19.67 1.76 0.53
C VAL A 33 21.11 1.54 0.99
N LYS A 34 21.60 2.40 1.90
CA LYS A 34 22.93 2.29 2.49
C LYS A 34 23.02 1.10 3.43
N LEU A 35 24.19 0.47 3.47
CA LEU A 35 24.43 -0.73 4.27
C LEU A 35 24.17 -0.52 5.77
N GLY A 36 24.44 0.69 6.29
CA GLY A 36 24.16 1.05 7.68
C GLY A 36 22.65 0.97 8.03
N VAL A 37 21.76 1.47 7.15
CA VAL A 37 20.30 1.37 7.31
C VAL A 37 19.85 -0.08 7.26
N LEU A 38 20.38 -0.87 6.32
CA LEU A 38 20.10 -2.31 6.23
C LEU A 38 20.50 -3.04 7.50
N SER A 39 21.71 -2.76 8.03
CA SER A 39 22.25 -3.41 9.22
C SER A 39 21.40 -3.16 10.47
N VAL A 40 20.92 -1.93 10.66
CA VAL A 40 20.04 -1.58 11.78
C VAL A 40 18.66 -2.24 11.63
N ASN A 41 18.09 -2.21 10.43
CA ASN A 41 16.80 -2.86 10.17
C ASN A 41 16.84 -4.38 10.36
N ALA A 42 17.94 -5.02 9.99
CA ALA A 42 18.15 -6.46 10.21
C ALA A 42 18.48 -6.82 11.68
N GLY A 43 18.66 -5.82 12.55
CA GLY A 43 19.04 -6.04 13.95
C GLY A 43 20.50 -6.49 14.14
N TYR A 44 21.34 -6.36 13.12
CA TYR A 44 22.76 -6.75 13.19
C TYR A 44 23.62 -5.67 13.83
N MET A 45 23.24 -4.40 13.66
CA MET A 45 23.94 -3.27 14.25
C MET A 45 22.96 -2.32 14.96
N THR A 46 23.48 -1.60 15.94
CA THR A 46 22.77 -0.46 16.54
C THR A 46 23.08 0.82 15.76
N PRO A 47 22.21 1.88 15.84
CA PRO A 47 22.51 3.19 15.26
C PRO A 47 23.86 3.75 15.73
N PHE A 48 24.24 3.54 16.99
CA PHE A 48 25.52 3.97 17.55
C PHE A 48 26.70 3.28 16.85
N GLN A 49 26.62 1.97 16.59
CA GLN A 49 27.66 1.22 15.86
C GLN A 49 27.78 1.68 14.42
N VAL A 50 26.66 2.03 13.77
CA VAL A 50 26.69 2.62 12.40
C VAL A 50 27.45 3.93 12.39
N GLU A 51 27.19 4.80 13.37
CA GLU A 51 27.91 6.07 13.48
C GLU A 51 29.41 5.87 13.73
N GLU A 52 29.78 4.89 14.57
CA GLU A 52 31.19 4.54 14.82
C GLU A 52 31.90 4.07 13.55
N VAL A 53 31.24 3.28 12.71
CA VAL A 53 31.76 2.88 11.39
C VAL A 53 31.93 4.09 10.48
N HIS A 54 30.97 5.02 10.45
CA HIS A 54 31.04 6.25 9.66
C HIS A 54 32.21 7.14 10.10
N GLU A 55 32.41 7.35 11.40
CA GLU A 55 33.55 8.11 11.91
C GLU A 55 34.88 7.46 11.53
N LYS A 56 34.97 6.14 11.58
CA LYS A 56 36.14 5.42 11.15
C LYS A 56 36.39 5.48 9.64
N GLN A 57 35.30 5.49 8.85
CA GLN A 57 35.36 5.63 7.39
C GLN A 57 35.91 6.97 6.93
N LYS A 58 35.76 8.04 7.72
CA LYS A 58 36.38 9.35 7.47
C LYS A 58 37.89 9.33 7.64
N GLN A 59 38.45 8.29 8.26
CA GLN A 59 39.87 8.20 8.61
C GLN A 59 40.61 7.17 7.74
N ILE A 60 39.91 6.22 7.12
CA ILE A 60 40.49 5.12 6.35
C ILE A 60 39.72 4.90 5.04
N ASP A 61 40.46 4.58 3.96
CA ASP A 61 39.86 4.29 2.65
C ASP A 61 39.39 2.82 2.58
N LYS A 62 38.27 2.52 3.25
CA LYS A 62 37.59 1.22 3.22
C LYS A 62 36.11 1.37 3.08
N ARG A 63 35.45 0.33 2.54
CA ARG A 63 33.99 0.28 2.45
C ARG A 63 33.38 0.07 3.83
N PHE A 64 32.14 0.58 4.01
CA PHE A 64 31.41 0.45 5.29
C PHE A 64 31.37 -1.00 5.79
N GLY A 65 31.03 -1.97 4.92
CA GLY A 65 30.96 -3.39 5.30
C GLY A 65 32.28 -3.96 5.76
N GLU A 66 33.40 -3.59 5.14
CA GLU A 66 34.75 -4.03 5.54
C GLU A 66 35.11 -3.50 6.92
N ILE A 67 34.80 -2.22 7.20
CA ILE A 67 35.04 -1.62 8.52
C ILE A 67 34.15 -2.25 9.59
N ALA A 68 32.87 -2.50 9.26
CA ALA A 68 31.93 -3.12 10.19
C ALA A 68 32.38 -4.55 10.58
N ILE A 69 32.94 -5.31 9.64
CA ILE A 69 33.54 -6.63 9.92
C ILE A 69 34.79 -6.48 10.78
N GLU A 70 35.69 -5.55 10.46
CA GLU A 70 36.91 -5.32 11.25
C GLU A 70 36.64 -4.89 12.69
N LEU A 71 35.56 -4.14 12.91
CA LEU A 71 35.09 -3.75 14.25
C LEU A 71 34.30 -4.86 14.96
N GLY A 72 34.03 -5.98 14.29
CA GLY A 72 33.25 -7.10 14.85
C GLY A 72 31.76 -6.82 14.96
N PHE A 73 31.23 -5.83 14.24
CA PHE A 73 29.81 -5.48 14.24
C PHE A 73 29.02 -6.31 13.24
N LEU A 74 29.67 -6.82 12.18
CA LEU A 74 29.07 -7.73 11.18
C LEU A 74 30.00 -8.93 10.94
N THR A 75 29.40 -10.06 10.53
CA THR A 75 30.11 -11.17 9.91
C THR A 75 30.06 -11.05 8.38
N GLU A 76 30.93 -11.79 7.67
CA GLU A 76 30.88 -11.86 6.20
C GLU A 76 29.53 -12.38 5.71
N GLU A 77 28.96 -13.41 6.38
CA GLU A 77 27.67 -13.98 6.03
C GLU A 77 26.53 -12.97 6.20
N GLN A 78 26.56 -12.17 7.28
CA GLN A 78 25.58 -11.11 7.52
C GLN A 78 25.70 -10.01 6.45
N LEU A 79 26.93 -9.64 6.06
CA LEU A 79 27.16 -8.69 5.00
C LEU A 79 26.58 -9.18 3.66
N ASP A 80 26.80 -10.44 3.28
CA ASP A 80 26.26 -11.02 2.05
C ASP A 80 24.73 -11.08 2.06
N GLN A 81 24.13 -11.39 3.21
CA GLN A 81 22.67 -11.36 3.38
C GLN A 81 22.12 -9.94 3.19
N LEU A 82 22.75 -8.93 3.78
CA LEU A 82 22.35 -7.53 3.65
C LEU A 82 22.45 -7.04 2.20
N LEU A 83 23.52 -7.37 1.50
CA LEU A 83 23.71 -7.00 0.09
C LEU A 83 22.70 -7.70 -0.84
N SER A 84 22.28 -8.92 -0.50
CA SER A 84 21.24 -9.65 -1.23
C SER A 84 19.84 -9.06 -0.99
N GLY A 85 19.60 -8.47 0.17
CA GLY A 85 18.32 -7.89 0.61
C GLY A 85 18.05 -6.45 0.15
N GLN A 86 18.91 -5.86 -0.69
CA GLN A 86 18.88 -4.42 -1.06
C GLN A 86 17.59 -3.91 -1.74
N LYS A 87 16.59 -4.76 -2.02
CA LYS A 87 15.34 -4.38 -2.69
C LYS A 87 14.14 -4.16 -1.75
N GLN A 88 14.36 -3.79 -0.51
CA GLN A 88 13.25 -3.58 0.43
C GLN A 88 12.72 -2.13 0.32
N ASN A 89 11.58 -1.94 -0.32
CA ASN A 89 10.97 -0.64 -0.60
C ASN A 89 10.80 0.28 0.63
N HIS A 90 10.54 -0.26 1.83
CA HIS A 90 10.41 0.54 3.04
C HIS A 90 11.74 1.17 3.49
N LEU A 91 12.86 0.52 3.21
CA LEU A 91 14.19 1.05 3.53
C LEU A 91 14.61 2.16 2.57
N ILE A 92 14.08 2.15 1.33
CA ILE A 92 14.35 3.21 0.37
C ILE A 92 13.76 4.53 0.88
N LEU A 93 12.51 4.55 1.38
CA LEU A 93 11.92 5.74 2.01
C LEU A 93 12.74 6.18 3.24
N GLY A 94 13.12 5.24 4.09
CA GLY A 94 13.94 5.53 5.27
C GLY A 94 15.29 6.13 4.90
N GLN A 95 15.94 5.60 3.87
CA GLN A 95 17.20 6.13 3.36
C GLN A 95 17.02 7.54 2.80
N ALA A 96 15.96 7.80 2.02
CA ALA A 96 15.66 9.13 1.50
C ALA A 96 15.49 10.15 2.64
N LEU A 97 14.72 9.81 3.67
CA LEU A 97 14.53 10.67 4.85
C LEU A 97 15.84 10.96 5.60
N VAL A 98 16.76 9.99 5.65
CA VAL A 98 18.08 10.17 6.28
C VAL A 98 19.00 11.00 5.39
N ASP A 99 19.02 10.78 4.09
CA ASP A 99 19.84 11.53 3.14
C ASP A 99 19.44 13.00 3.03
N LEU A 100 18.12 13.29 3.16
CA LEU A 100 17.60 14.64 3.25
C LEU A 100 17.82 15.30 4.63
N GLY A 101 18.37 14.57 5.60
CA GLY A 101 18.57 15.07 6.97
C GLY A 101 17.28 15.31 7.75
N ILE A 102 16.17 14.74 7.30
CA ILE A 102 14.84 14.91 7.93
C ILE A 102 14.76 14.03 9.19
N LEU A 103 15.26 12.80 9.12
CA LEU A 103 15.39 11.87 10.25
C LEU A 103 16.82 11.32 10.30
N ASN A 104 17.30 11.02 11.51
CA ASN A 104 18.47 10.17 11.64
C ASN A 104 18.08 8.69 11.71
N ILE A 105 19.08 7.78 11.64
CA ILE A 105 18.87 6.33 11.62
C ILE A 105 18.16 5.85 12.90
N ASP A 106 18.50 6.42 14.06
CA ASP A 106 17.87 6.08 15.35
C ASP A 106 16.40 6.48 15.39
N GLN A 107 16.08 7.70 14.94
CA GLN A 107 14.70 8.17 14.83
C GLN A 107 13.87 7.30 13.89
N PHE A 108 14.43 6.93 12.73
CA PHE A 108 13.78 6.04 11.77
C PHE A 108 13.53 4.65 12.37
N SER A 109 14.53 4.04 13.00
CA SER A 109 14.42 2.72 13.67
C SER A 109 13.39 2.74 14.80
N THR A 110 13.40 3.80 15.61
CA THR A 110 12.41 4.02 16.68
C THR A 110 11.00 4.15 16.11
N ALA A 111 10.82 4.91 15.03
CA ALA A 111 9.53 5.07 14.37
C ALA A 111 8.99 3.74 13.81
N LEU A 112 9.84 2.91 13.18
CA LEU A 112 9.47 1.57 12.72
C LEU A 112 9.00 0.67 13.87
N SER A 113 9.74 0.67 14.99
CA SER A 113 9.40 -0.11 16.18
C SER A 113 8.06 0.35 16.78
N ASN A 114 7.82 1.65 16.83
CA ASN A 114 6.57 2.21 17.34
C ASN A 114 5.39 1.91 16.41
N TYR A 115 5.59 1.98 15.07
CA TYR A 115 4.59 1.58 14.09
C TYR A 115 4.14 0.13 14.30
N LYS A 116 5.10 -0.80 14.43
CA LYS A 116 4.82 -2.21 14.72
C LYS A 116 3.98 -2.39 15.98
N LYS A 117 4.34 -1.69 17.07
CA LYS A 117 3.64 -1.77 18.37
C LYS A 117 2.21 -1.20 18.27
N GLU A 118 2.04 -0.06 17.59
CA GLU A 118 0.74 0.61 17.47
C GLU A 118 -0.27 -0.25 16.69
N HIS A 119 0.19 -0.93 15.65
CA HIS A 119 -0.63 -1.87 14.88
C HIS A 119 -0.66 -3.29 15.44
N SER A 120 -0.06 -3.53 16.62
CA SER A 120 -0.03 -4.84 17.30
C SER A 120 0.46 -5.99 16.39
N LEU A 121 1.43 -5.71 15.50
CA LEU A 121 1.93 -6.67 14.53
C LEU A 121 2.89 -7.67 15.17
N SER A 122 2.75 -8.96 14.85
CA SER A 122 3.78 -9.97 15.15
C SER A 122 5.06 -9.72 14.33
N ASP A 123 6.15 -10.38 14.67
CA ASP A 123 7.40 -10.30 13.90
C ASP A 123 7.19 -10.77 12.46
N GLU A 124 6.50 -11.90 12.28
CA GLU A 124 6.22 -12.49 10.98
C GLU A 124 5.32 -11.58 10.12
N GLN A 125 4.27 -11.01 10.72
CA GLN A 125 3.38 -10.06 10.02
C GLN A 125 4.13 -8.81 9.56
N PHE A 126 4.94 -8.25 10.46
CA PHE A 126 5.70 -7.05 10.14
C PHE A 126 6.74 -7.30 9.06
N ASP A 127 7.43 -8.44 9.09
CA ASP A 127 8.39 -8.82 8.06
C ASP A 127 7.71 -9.09 6.70
N ALA A 128 6.56 -9.76 6.70
CA ALA A 128 5.76 -9.97 5.49
C ALA A 128 5.32 -8.62 4.86
N ILE A 129 4.82 -7.69 5.67
CA ILE A 129 4.40 -6.36 5.21
C ILE A 129 5.59 -5.57 4.64
N LYS A 130 6.73 -5.59 5.30
CA LYS A 130 7.96 -4.96 4.82
C LYS A 130 8.45 -5.59 3.50
N ALA A 131 8.26 -6.90 3.34
CA ALA A 131 8.56 -7.61 2.11
C ALA A 131 7.56 -7.34 0.96
N GLY A 132 6.45 -6.62 1.24
CA GLY A 132 5.46 -6.24 0.24
C GLY A 132 4.25 -7.17 0.17
N ASP A 133 4.00 -7.98 1.21
CA ASP A 133 2.78 -8.81 1.29
C ASP A 133 1.55 -7.94 1.53
N ILE A 134 0.80 -7.74 0.44
CA ILE A 134 -0.41 -6.91 0.42
C ILE A 134 -1.55 -7.59 1.18
N ASP A 135 -1.64 -8.92 1.17
CA ASP A 135 -2.71 -9.65 1.86
C ASP A 135 -2.58 -9.44 3.38
N THR A 136 -1.41 -9.67 3.94
CA THR A 136 -1.13 -9.42 5.36
C THR A 136 -1.33 -7.95 5.72
N LEU A 137 -0.91 -7.01 4.86
CA LEU A 137 -1.07 -5.58 5.10
C LEU A 137 -2.57 -5.19 5.16
N VAL A 138 -3.38 -5.64 4.22
CA VAL A 138 -4.82 -5.34 4.19
C VAL A 138 -5.53 -5.96 5.39
N GLU A 139 -5.23 -7.21 5.73
CA GLU A 139 -5.84 -7.91 6.87
C GLU A 139 -5.55 -7.26 8.23
N THR A 140 -4.39 -6.61 8.38
CA THR A 140 -3.92 -6.12 9.68
C THR A 140 -4.01 -4.60 9.86
N ILE A 141 -3.96 -3.84 8.78
CA ILE A 141 -3.80 -2.36 8.86
C ILE A 141 -5.02 -1.60 8.36
N VAL A 142 -5.80 -2.15 7.42
CA VAL A 142 -6.91 -1.39 6.79
C VAL A 142 -8.09 -1.12 7.72
N GLY A 143 -8.15 -1.74 8.89
CA GLY A 143 -9.19 -1.42 9.90
C GLY A 143 -10.53 -2.11 9.62
N LEU A 144 -10.51 -3.41 9.33
CA LEU A 144 -11.68 -4.23 9.03
C LEU A 144 -12.16 -5.05 10.26
N GLU A 145 -11.75 -4.71 11.49
CA GLU A 145 -11.95 -5.56 12.67
C GLU A 145 -13.42 -5.83 12.98
N ASP A 146 -14.28 -4.83 12.79
CA ASP A 146 -15.72 -4.86 13.17
C ASP A 146 -16.64 -5.34 12.04
N ILE A 147 -16.08 -5.91 10.95
CA ILE A 147 -16.83 -6.24 9.75
C ILE A 147 -17.14 -7.74 9.69
N SER A 148 -18.44 -8.09 9.56
CA SER A 148 -18.85 -9.45 9.23
C SER A 148 -18.27 -9.84 7.86
N ASN A 149 -17.81 -11.10 7.73
CA ASN A 149 -17.11 -11.56 6.53
C ASN A 149 -15.73 -10.91 6.26
N LYS A 150 -15.06 -10.42 7.32
CA LYS A 150 -13.73 -9.77 7.25
C LYS A 150 -12.78 -10.42 6.24
N LYS A 151 -12.65 -11.76 6.25
CA LYS A 151 -11.73 -12.48 5.36
C LYS A 151 -12.11 -12.36 3.88
N LEU A 152 -13.41 -12.39 3.58
CA LEU A 152 -13.90 -12.20 2.19
C LEU A 152 -13.58 -10.79 1.69
N TYR A 153 -13.85 -9.79 2.51
CA TYR A 153 -13.59 -8.39 2.16
C TYR A 153 -12.10 -8.07 2.10
N ALA A 154 -11.29 -8.61 3.01
CA ALA A 154 -9.84 -8.49 2.94
C ALA A 154 -9.28 -9.10 1.64
N ASN A 155 -9.74 -10.28 1.22
CA ASN A 155 -9.35 -10.89 -0.06
C ASN A 155 -9.76 -10.02 -1.26
N TYR A 156 -10.96 -9.47 -1.24
CA TYR A 156 -11.45 -8.56 -2.29
C TYR A 156 -10.60 -7.30 -2.39
N LEU A 157 -10.37 -6.64 -1.27
CA LEU A 157 -9.59 -5.40 -1.17
C LEU A 157 -8.10 -5.61 -1.48
N SER A 158 -7.52 -6.74 -1.05
CA SER A 158 -6.14 -7.09 -1.42
C SER A 158 -5.98 -7.27 -2.91
N LEU A 159 -6.92 -7.96 -3.54
CA LEU A 159 -6.94 -8.11 -5.00
C LEU A 159 -7.14 -6.75 -5.69
N PHE A 160 -8.01 -5.90 -5.14
CA PHE A 160 -8.25 -4.55 -5.67
C PHE A 160 -6.97 -3.71 -5.64
N ALA A 161 -6.26 -3.71 -4.50
CA ALA A 161 -4.97 -3.04 -4.38
C ALA A 161 -3.93 -3.58 -5.37
N LYS A 162 -3.85 -4.91 -5.54
CA LYS A 162 -2.95 -5.54 -6.52
C LYS A 162 -3.26 -5.12 -7.95
N ASN A 163 -4.55 -5.00 -8.29
CA ASN A 163 -4.97 -4.56 -9.62
C ASN A 163 -4.72 -3.05 -9.84
N LEU A 164 -4.94 -2.22 -8.81
CA LEU A 164 -4.55 -0.80 -8.88
C LEU A 164 -3.05 -0.67 -9.14
N ILE A 165 -2.20 -1.38 -8.39
CA ILE A 165 -0.74 -1.34 -8.57
C ILE A 165 -0.32 -1.82 -9.96
N ARG A 166 -1.03 -2.79 -10.51
CA ARG A 166 -0.69 -3.37 -11.83
C ARG A 166 -1.08 -2.48 -13.00
N PHE A 167 -2.22 -1.79 -12.92
CA PHE A 167 -2.83 -1.16 -14.07
C PHE A 167 -2.98 0.36 -13.95
N ILE A 168 -2.88 0.93 -12.73
CA ILE A 168 -3.23 2.34 -12.50
C ILE A 168 -2.11 3.12 -11.84
N ASP A 169 -1.69 2.70 -10.64
CA ASP A 169 -0.76 3.47 -9.82
C ASP A 169 -0.05 2.57 -8.82
N ASP A 170 1.25 2.63 -8.74
CA ASP A 170 2.06 1.85 -7.79
C ASP A 170 2.04 2.45 -6.36
N GLN A 171 1.58 3.70 -6.20
CA GLN A 171 1.50 4.41 -4.93
C GLN A 171 0.10 4.30 -4.30
N VAL A 172 -0.29 3.08 -3.95
CA VAL A 172 -1.62 2.80 -3.37
C VAL A 172 -1.57 2.71 -1.85
N ARG A 173 -2.54 3.38 -1.17
CA ARG A 173 -2.82 3.21 0.26
C ARG A 173 -4.33 3.06 0.49
N LEU A 174 -4.74 1.99 1.15
CA LEU A 174 -6.14 1.73 1.52
C LEU A 174 -6.40 2.17 2.96
N GLU A 175 -7.57 2.72 3.21
CA GLU A 175 -8.02 3.11 4.55
C GLU A 175 -9.53 2.91 4.69
N ALA A 176 -9.98 2.20 5.73
CA ALA A 176 -11.40 2.02 5.99
C ALA A 176 -12.06 3.37 6.31
N LYS A 177 -13.15 3.67 5.63
CA LYS A 177 -13.91 4.91 5.80
C LYS A 177 -15.08 4.69 6.74
N LYS A 178 -15.07 5.36 7.88
CA LYS A 178 -16.25 5.38 8.78
C LYS A 178 -17.25 6.39 8.23
N VAL A 179 -18.41 5.91 7.82
CA VAL A 179 -19.51 6.75 7.32
C VAL A 179 -20.61 6.77 8.37
N ASN A 180 -20.87 7.95 8.94
CA ASN A 180 -21.92 8.15 9.94
C ASN A 180 -23.28 8.51 9.32
N ASP A 181 -23.28 8.94 8.05
CA ASP A 181 -24.44 9.39 7.27
C ASP A 181 -24.47 8.73 5.88
N GLN A 182 -25.45 9.12 5.05
CA GLN A 182 -25.49 8.68 3.66
C GLN A 182 -24.25 9.15 2.90
N TYR A 183 -23.49 8.19 2.37
CA TYR A 183 -22.38 8.48 1.50
C TYR A 183 -22.87 8.76 0.07
N LYS A 184 -22.33 9.82 -0.54
CA LYS A 184 -22.59 10.19 -1.95
C LYS A 184 -21.31 10.13 -2.75
N ALA A 185 -21.35 9.47 -3.89
CA ALA A 185 -20.29 9.49 -4.88
C ALA A 185 -20.74 10.34 -6.08
N ASN A 186 -19.86 11.21 -6.60
CA ASN A 186 -20.18 12.01 -7.80
C ASN A 186 -20.32 11.09 -9.00
N TRP A 187 -19.35 10.23 -9.20
CA TRP A 187 -19.39 9.16 -10.20
C TRP A 187 -19.15 7.81 -9.53
N MET A 188 -19.95 6.83 -9.89
CA MET A 188 -19.85 5.49 -9.31
C MET A 188 -20.13 4.43 -10.37
N VAL A 189 -19.27 3.41 -10.43
CA VAL A 189 -19.51 2.18 -11.18
C VAL A 189 -19.84 1.08 -10.20
N THR A 190 -20.90 0.31 -10.45
CA THR A 190 -21.30 -0.83 -9.60
C THR A 190 -21.41 -2.10 -10.41
N GLN A 191 -21.24 -3.24 -9.75
CA GLN A 191 -21.46 -4.54 -10.33
C GLN A 191 -21.98 -5.52 -9.26
N LEU A 192 -23.01 -6.28 -9.60
CA LEU A 192 -23.59 -7.28 -8.74
C LEU A 192 -22.96 -8.65 -9.00
N ILE A 193 -22.52 -9.29 -7.94
CA ILE A 193 -21.99 -10.67 -7.93
C ILE A 193 -23.01 -11.56 -7.21
N LYS A 194 -23.40 -12.68 -7.84
CA LYS A 194 -24.39 -13.63 -7.33
C LYS A 194 -23.81 -15.02 -7.17
N GLY A 195 -24.07 -15.67 -6.05
CA GLY A 195 -23.79 -17.08 -5.86
C GLY A 195 -24.74 -17.96 -6.68
N THR A 196 -24.25 -19.12 -7.13
CA THR A 196 -25.01 -20.06 -8.01
C THR A 196 -25.56 -21.28 -7.27
N GLY A 197 -25.66 -21.25 -5.93
CA GLY A 197 -26.07 -22.41 -5.11
C GLY A 197 -27.17 -22.13 -4.10
N ALA A 198 -27.62 -23.17 -3.39
CA ALA A 198 -28.58 -23.05 -2.30
C ALA A 198 -27.98 -22.25 -1.13
N GLY A 199 -28.37 -20.99 -1.00
CA GLY A 199 -27.79 -20.02 -0.06
C GLY A 199 -27.17 -18.85 -0.79
N GLU A 200 -27.77 -18.40 -1.89
CA GLU A 200 -27.30 -17.29 -2.74
C GLU A 200 -26.83 -16.10 -1.90
N GLN A 201 -25.51 -15.99 -1.74
CA GLN A 201 -24.92 -14.73 -1.25
C GLN A 201 -24.80 -13.80 -2.46
N THR A 202 -25.47 -12.67 -2.34
CA THR A 202 -25.27 -11.54 -3.26
C THR A 202 -24.24 -10.60 -2.67
N LEU A 203 -23.30 -10.17 -3.48
CA LEU A 203 -22.31 -9.17 -3.12
C LEU A 203 -22.38 -8.04 -4.15
N SER A 204 -22.85 -6.88 -3.71
CA SER A 204 -22.76 -5.69 -4.53
C SER A 204 -21.40 -5.05 -4.32
N THR A 205 -20.75 -4.71 -5.41
CA THR A 205 -19.43 -4.07 -5.41
C THR A 205 -19.49 -2.77 -6.18
N GLY A 206 -18.67 -1.81 -5.80
CA GLY A 206 -18.62 -0.55 -6.51
C GLY A 206 -17.31 0.19 -6.28
N MET A 207 -17.05 1.13 -7.18
CA MET A 207 -15.99 2.12 -7.03
C MET A 207 -16.53 3.49 -7.40
N GLY A 208 -16.21 4.50 -6.60
CA GLY A 208 -16.70 5.86 -6.80
C GLY A 208 -15.65 6.91 -6.46
N CYS A 209 -15.70 8.03 -7.18
CA CYS A 209 -14.78 9.15 -6.98
C CYS A 209 -15.39 10.47 -7.49
N ASP A 210 -14.63 11.54 -7.39
CA ASP A 210 -14.93 12.80 -8.06
C ASP A 210 -14.63 12.72 -9.58
N GLU A 211 -15.04 13.75 -10.31
CA GLU A 211 -14.91 13.82 -11.77
C GLU A 211 -13.45 13.83 -12.23
N GLU A 212 -12.60 14.60 -11.56
CA GLU A 212 -11.18 14.73 -11.92
C GLU A 212 -10.46 13.39 -11.79
N THR A 213 -10.68 12.71 -10.66
CA THR A 213 -10.13 11.37 -10.41
C THR A 213 -10.67 10.34 -11.40
N PHE A 214 -11.97 10.42 -11.76
CA PHE A 214 -12.59 9.51 -12.73
C PHE A 214 -11.94 9.63 -14.11
N ILE A 215 -11.78 10.86 -14.61
CA ILE A 215 -11.15 11.16 -15.91
C ILE A 215 -9.69 10.67 -15.91
N LYS A 216 -8.94 10.99 -14.85
CA LYS A 216 -7.54 10.60 -14.76
C LYS A 216 -7.37 9.09 -14.70
N PHE A 217 -8.21 8.40 -13.94
CA PHE A 217 -8.23 6.93 -13.87
C PHE A 217 -8.53 6.32 -15.24
N ALA A 218 -9.56 6.81 -15.92
CA ALA A 218 -9.94 6.36 -17.24
C ALA A 218 -8.81 6.53 -18.25
N SER A 219 -8.16 7.71 -18.25
CA SER A 219 -7.03 8.01 -19.14
C SER A 219 -5.86 7.03 -18.95
N ILE A 220 -5.53 6.71 -17.67
CA ILE A 220 -4.44 5.77 -17.36
C ILE A 220 -4.81 4.35 -17.81
N TYR A 221 -6.04 3.90 -17.49
CA TYR A 221 -6.47 2.54 -17.82
C TYR A 221 -6.64 2.31 -19.32
N ALA A 222 -7.13 3.31 -20.04
CA ALA A 222 -7.27 3.27 -21.51
C ALA A 222 -5.95 3.47 -22.26
N GLU A 223 -4.90 3.93 -21.57
CA GLU A 223 -3.64 4.39 -22.19
C GLU A 223 -3.88 5.50 -23.24
N GLU A 224 -4.93 6.32 -23.04
CA GLU A 224 -5.32 7.40 -23.93
C GLU A 224 -5.61 8.68 -23.13
N THR A 225 -5.44 9.85 -23.75
CA THR A 225 -5.82 11.11 -23.13
C THR A 225 -7.33 11.30 -23.21
N ILE A 226 -7.96 11.39 -22.05
CA ILE A 226 -9.40 11.63 -21.88
C ILE A 226 -9.55 12.94 -21.10
N ASP A 227 -10.32 13.90 -21.62
CA ASP A 227 -10.51 15.23 -21.04
C ASP A 227 -11.90 15.44 -20.41
N GLU A 228 -12.86 14.55 -20.69
CA GLU A 228 -14.23 14.60 -20.17
C GLU A 228 -14.78 13.19 -19.93
N ILE A 229 -15.87 13.08 -19.16
CA ILE A 229 -16.53 11.79 -18.91
C ILE A 229 -17.45 11.43 -20.08
N ASP A 230 -16.83 10.95 -21.14
CA ASP A 230 -17.48 10.42 -22.34
C ASP A 230 -17.74 8.89 -22.22
N GLU A 231 -18.15 8.26 -23.32
CA GLU A 231 -18.39 6.81 -23.35
C GLU A 231 -17.10 5.99 -23.19
N LEU A 232 -15.94 6.51 -23.63
CA LEU A 232 -14.65 5.84 -23.44
C LEU A 232 -14.24 5.88 -21.97
N ALA A 233 -14.37 7.04 -21.30
CA ALA A 233 -14.11 7.16 -19.88
C ALA A 233 -14.96 6.19 -19.04
N LYS A 234 -16.27 6.15 -19.33
CA LYS A 234 -17.21 5.27 -18.63
C LYS A 234 -16.90 3.79 -18.90
N ALA A 235 -16.61 3.43 -20.15
CA ALA A 235 -16.24 2.06 -20.50
C ALA A 235 -14.95 1.62 -19.81
N SER A 236 -13.94 2.47 -19.76
CA SER A 236 -12.63 2.17 -19.15
C SER A 236 -12.73 1.90 -17.66
N VAL A 237 -13.43 2.76 -16.91
CA VAL A 237 -13.62 2.55 -15.46
C VAL A 237 -14.51 1.33 -15.19
N SER A 238 -15.54 1.11 -16.01
CA SER A 238 -16.40 -0.08 -15.90
C SER A 238 -15.64 -1.37 -16.18
N GLU A 239 -14.77 -1.37 -17.18
CA GLU A 239 -13.98 -2.56 -17.53
C GLU A 239 -12.93 -2.89 -16.48
N PHE A 240 -12.32 -1.89 -15.83
CA PHE A 240 -11.46 -2.16 -14.69
C PHE A 240 -12.19 -2.88 -13.56
N LEU A 241 -13.42 -2.44 -13.19
CA LEU A 241 -14.21 -3.11 -12.16
C LEU A 241 -14.62 -4.53 -12.62
N ASN A 242 -14.98 -4.69 -13.89
CA ASN A 242 -15.31 -5.98 -14.50
C ASN A 242 -14.13 -6.96 -14.46
N LEU A 243 -12.95 -6.51 -14.86
CA LEU A 243 -11.71 -7.29 -14.79
C LEU A 243 -11.41 -7.71 -13.35
N HIS A 244 -11.48 -6.77 -12.41
CA HIS A 244 -11.24 -7.05 -11.00
C HIS A 244 -12.20 -8.12 -10.46
N ASN A 245 -13.50 -7.94 -10.68
CA ASN A 245 -14.52 -8.88 -10.25
C ASN A 245 -14.37 -10.24 -10.94
N GLY A 246 -14.03 -10.28 -12.24
CA GLY A 246 -13.75 -11.50 -12.96
C GLY A 246 -12.60 -12.32 -12.32
N ILE A 247 -11.49 -11.66 -11.98
CA ILE A 247 -10.37 -12.32 -11.27
C ILE A 247 -10.82 -12.78 -9.88
N PHE A 248 -11.61 -11.97 -9.16
CA PHE A 248 -12.16 -12.36 -7.86
C PHE A 248 -13.03 -13.62 -7.97
N LEU A 249 -13.90 -13.74 -8.98
CA LEU A 249 -14.71 -14.92 -9.23
C LEU A 249 -13.84 -16.17 -9.45
N VAL A 250 -12.78 -16.06 -10.25
CA VAL A 250 -11.83 -17.17 -10.47
C VAL A 250 -11.19 -17.60 -9.15
N ASN A 251 -10.77 -16.65 -8.33
CA ASN A 251 -10.18 -16.94 -7.02
C ASN A 251 -11.18 -17.62 -6.06
N MET A 252 -12.45 -17.27 -6.14
CA MET A 252 -13.53 -17.88 -5.34
C MET A 252 -13.88 -19.28 -5.84
N SER A 253 -13.95 -19.49 -7.16
CA SER A 253 -14.16 -20.82 -7.77
C SER A 253 -13.05 -21.79 -7.38
N ASN A 254 -11.80 -21.37 -7.35
CA ASN A 254 -10.67 -22.17 -6.86
C ASN A 254 -10.80 -22.58 -5.38
N ARG A 255 -11.66 -21.91 -4.63
CA ARG A 255 -12.01 -22.24 -3.23
C ARG A 255 -13.35 -22.98 -3.11
N GLY A 256 -13.94 -23.39 -4.25
CA GLY A 256 -15.22 -24.13 -4.30
C GLY A 256 -16.46 -23.25 -4.17
N VAL A 257 -16.34 -21.92 -4.36
CA VAL A 257 -17.47 -20.98 -4.33
C VAL A 257 -17.74 -20.49 -5.74
N GLU A 258 -18.84 -20.96 -6.33
CA GLU A 258 -19.26 -20.57 -7.68
C GLU A 258 -20.08 -19.28 -7.64
N LEU A 259 -19.62 -18.28 -8.37
CA LEU A 259 -20.18 -16.94 -8.46
C LEU A 259 -20.37 -16.56 -9.93
N ASN A 260 -21.40 -15.74 -10.20
CA ASN A 260 -21.62 -15.07 -11.48
C ASN A 260 -21.71 -13.57 -11.25
N MET A 261 -21.39 -12.77 -12.26
CA MET A 261 -21.52 -11.32 -12.20
C MET A 261 -22.49 -10.81 -13.26
N GLU A 262 -23.24 -9.76 -12.90
CA GLU A 262 -24.11 -9.03 -13.83
C GLU A 262 -23.32 -7.93 -14.57
N PRO A 263 -23.91 -7.33 -15.62
CA PRO A 263 -23.31 -6.16 -16.28
C PRO A 263 -23.11 -5.00 -15.29
N GLN A 264 -22.07 -4.22 -15.53
CA GLN A 264 -21.78 -3.01 -14.75
C GLN A 264 -22.85 -1.95 -14.94
N GLN A 265 -23.05 -1.12 -13.93
CA GLN A 265 -23.93 0.03 -13.97
C GLN A 265 -23.15 1.28 -13.57
N ILE A 266 -23.37 2.37 -14.28
CA ILE A 266 -22.74 3.66 -13.99
C ILE A 266 -23.81 4.58 -13.43
N HIS A 267 -23.45 5.28 -12.38
CA HIS A 267 -24.33 6.19 -11.66
C HIS A 267 -23.63 7.55 -11.47
N GLU A 268 -24.37 8.60 -11.71
CA GLU A 268 -23.99 9.97 -11.36
C GLU A 268 -24.73 10.40 -10.09
N ASN A 269 -24.05 11.06 -9.16
CA ASN A 269 -24.60 11.50 -7.88
C ASN A 269 -25.29 10.38 -7.08
N ALA A 270 -24.67 9.22 -7.03
CA ALA A 270 -25.22 8.03 -6.40
C ALA A 270 -25.19 8.08 -4.87
N ILE A 271 -26.20 7.49 -4.26
CA ILE A 271 -26.26 7.27 -2.81
C ILE A 271 -25.91 5.81 -2.54
N VAL A 272 -24.91 5.60 -1.69
CA VAL A 272 -24.46 4.27 -1.28
C VAL A 272 -25.26 3.81 -0.05
N PRO A 273 -25.67 2.53 0.04
CA PRO A 273 -26.37 2.00 1.20
C PRO A 273 -25.58 2.17 2.51
N VAL A 274 -26.28 2.43 3.61
CA VAL A 274 -25.67 2.67 4.94
C VAL A 274 -24.88 1.47 5.46
N ASN A 275 -25.22 0.25 5.02
CA ASN A 275 -24.53 -0.98 5.40
C ASN A 275 -23.31 -1.30 4.54
N ALA A 276 -22.97 -0.46 3.57
CA ALA A 276 -21.79 -0.68 2.75
C ALA A 276 -20.51 -0.51 3.57
N VAL A 277 -19.58 -1.43 3.35
CA VAL A 277 -18.19 -1.24 3.76
C VAL A 277 -17.52 -0.38 2.72
N ILE A 278 -16.97 0.74 3.14
CA ILE A 278 -16.30 1.69 2.27
C ILE A 278 -14.82 1.75 2.66
N VAL A 279 -13.96 1.55 1.67
CA VAL A 279 -12.51 1.68 1.82
C VAL A 279 -12.01 2.65 0.77
N THR A 280 -11.37 3.72 1.22
CA THR A 280 -10.75 4.69 0.32
C THR A 280 -9.39 4.20 -0.13
N ALA A 281 -9.19 4.12 -1.43
CA ALA A 281 -7.89 3.91 -2.07
C ALA A 281 -7.32 5.28 -2.45
N TYR A 282 -6.28 5.72 -1.76
CA TYR A 282 -5.52 6.92 -2.09
C TYR A 282 -4.50 6.58 -3.16
N LEU A 283 -4.50 7.35 -4.23
CA LEU A 283 -3.61 7.27 -5.39
C LEU A 283 -2.78 8.55 -5.49
N SER A 284 -1.76 8.57 -6.33
CA SER A 284 -0.93 9.77 -6.55
C SER A 284 -1.70 10.96 -7.14
N PHE A 285 -2.84 10.69 -7.78
CA PHE A 285 -3.64 11.71 -8.49
C PHE A 285 -5.05 11.92 -7.93
N GLY A 286 -5.44 11.24 -6.85
CA GLY A 286 -6.77 11.37 -6.27
C GLY A 286 -7.15 10.20 -5.36
N ALA A 287 -8.42 10.08 -5.03
CA ALA A 287 -8.92 9.03 -4.16
C ALA A 287 -10.16 8.34 -4.75
N ILE A 288 -10.20 7.02 -4.62
CA ILE A 288 -11.32 6.18 -5.06
C ILE A 288 -11.89 5.45 -3.85
N ASP A 289 -13.17 5.56 -3.63
CA ASP A 289 -13.87 4.78 -2.63
C ASP A 289 -14.32 3.45 -3.23
N VAL A 290 -13.82 2.36 -2.67
CA VAL A 290 -14.23 0.99 -2.98
C VAL A 290 -15.33 0.60 -2.01
N MET A 291 -16.44 0.12 -2.52
CA MET A 291 -17.64 -0.16 -1.76
C MET A 291 -18.05 -1.62 -1.92
N ILE A 292 -18.46 -2.24 -0.80
CA ILE A 292 -18.93 -3.63 -0.75
C ILE A 292 -20.17 -3.68 0.18
N TRP A 293 -21.30 -4.23 -0.29
CA TRP A 293 -22.53 -4.37 0.50
C TRP A 293 -23.39 -5.56 0.12
#